data_e43105b05f451e0ed1c2a8b8552b9a68
#
_entry.id   e43105b05f451e0ed1c2a8b8552b9a68
#
_cell.length_a   1.000
_cell.length_b   1.000
_cell.length_c   1.000
_cell.angle_alpha   90.00
_cell.angle_beta   90.00
_cell.angle_gamma   90.00
#
_symmetry.space_group_name_H-M   'P 1'
#
loop_
_entity.id
_entity.type
_entity.pdbx_description
1 polymer ?
#
loop_
_entity_poly.entity_id
_entity_poly.type
_entity_poly.pdbx_seq_one_letter_code
_entity_poly.pdbx_strand_id
1 'polypeptide(L)'
;MPSLRRTRKKLQKQVIRWTIWLGITLIFVLGMFSGFSWVERQVRGLNLPRDIARVNGEEIPRQQYEQALIRLTQFGSHRLSPQDWAFFKEQIFRELVDNELLRQEAYRRGLRVTRADINKRIDELVQLQLVSAKQQYERDKDFRDFVRRQYGSFDALASDLRRQLGRQRSAFEQDLLMEKLQRSIEQEVKVTEKDLLDTYTKFRLRHIFVSTDRFLPKGKQPTDQERVEAKRKALERAKELREQVIKGEDFTKLAERESDDPVTKRKGGDLGELSLDAARWRIGEDAMSILPKLKVGDVSEPIEGFNGYHIVKLEGKRVEPPEDYNKVRYRCEEKKCGNIWLGERGEKKCPKCGSTKIKQIGERKKELLDELKQQRVQERRMRLLQELRERARIEIYDPELKAIVASREGNTEEAIRYYREALKIALENPEARRHFLFPDLIHYQLSRLYMGQGKLKEAEREIRKALDYSDDNELHIQLGSILLLQGKKDAALKEFMKVAESSPTPSQRLVLANYFEQLGRKDLAEKQRKLAEKEGGSGGLSIPLTVR
;
A
#
# COMPACT_ATOMS: atom_id res chain seq x y z
N MET A 1 -12.78 52.50 19.34
CA MET A 1 -13.18 51.09 19.16
C MET A 1 -13.10 50.62 17.69
N PRO A 2 -11.90 50.58 17.06
CA PRO A 2 -11.75 50.09 15.68
C PRO A 2 -11.38 48.58 15.55
N SER A 3 -11.01 47.91 16.66
CA SER A 3 -10.53 46.51 16.62
C SER A 3 -11.65 45.47 16.45
N LEU A 4 -12.83 45.70 16.99
CA LEU A 4 -13.98 44.79 16.92
C LEU A 4 -14.61 44.69 15.50
N ARG A 5 -14.52 45.77 14.70
CA ARG A 5 -15.01 45.76 13.31
C ARG A 5 -14.08 44.96 12.36
N ARG A 6 -12.78 44.91 12.62
CA ARG A 6 -11.81 44.11 11.81
C ARG A 6 -11.89 42.61 12.09
N THR A 7 -12.13 42.24 13.35
CA THR A 7 -12.35 40.84 13.73
C THR A 7 -13.67 40.30 13.18
N ARG A 8 -14.74 41.09 13.19
CA ARG A 8 -16.04 40.72 12.64
C ARG A 8 -15.98 40.49 11.11
N LYS A 9 -15.23 41.34 10.36
CA LYS A 9 -15.02 41.16 8.90
C LYS A 9 -14.14 39.98 8.58
N LYS A 10 -13.15 39.60 9.42
CA LYS A 10 -12.34 38.37 9.23
C LYS A 10 -13.16 37.12 9.51
N LEU A 11 -13.98 37.10 10.55
CA LEU A 11 -14.91 36.00 10.85
C LEU A 11 -15.97 35.83 9.74
N GLN A 12 -16.53 36.94 9.23
CA GLN A 12 -17.46 36.88 8.10
C GLN A 12 -16.80 36.29 6.82
N LYS A 13 -15.56 36.65 6.51
CA LYS A 13 -14.84 36.06 5.38
C LYS A 13 -14.48 34.58 5.59
N GLN A 14 -14.23 34.15 6.80
CA GLN A 14 -14.03 32.73 7.12
C GLN A 14 -15.35 31.94 7.04
N VAL A 15 -16.44 32.47 7.57
CA VAL A 15 -17.77 31.84 7.50
C VAL A 15 -18.24 31.73 6.05
N ILE A 16 -18.03 32.77 5.21
CA ILE A 16 -18.35 32.72 3.78
C ILE A 16 -17.46 31.69 3.04
N ARG A 17 -16.19 31.56 3.40
CA ARG A 17 -15.34 30.49 2.85
C ARG A 17 -15.84 29.10 3.24
N TRP A 18 -16.26 28.87 4.48
CA TRP A 18 -16.79 27.59 4.93
C TRP A 18 -18.17 27.27 4.35
N THR A 19 -19.04 28.28 4.14
CA THR A 19 -20.33 28.08 3.46
C THR A 19 -20.16 27.80 1.96
N ILE A 20 -19.18 28.40 1.30
CA ILE A 20 -18.80 28.08 -0.08
C ILE A 20 -18.22 26.65 -0.14
N TRP A 21 -17.40 26.24 0.83
CA TRP A 21 -16.86 24.86 0.90
C TRP A 21 -17.97 23.82 1.17
N LEU A 22 -18.91 24.09 2.07
CA LEU A 22 -20.08 23.22 2.30
C LEU A 22 -21.01 23.17 1.07
N GLY A 23 -21.22 24.30 0.41
CA GLY A 23 -21.97 24.37 -0.85
C GLY A 23 -21.25 23.65 -2.00
N ILE A 24 -19.93 23.79 -2.11
CA ILE A 24 -19.11 23.08 -3.10
C ILE A 24 -19.07 21.58 -2.81
N THR A 25 -18.99 21.16 -1.54
CA THR A 25 -19.06 19.74 -1.17
C THR A 25 -20.43 19.14 -1.50
N LEU A 26 -21.50 19.90 -1.28
CA LEU A 26 -22.86 19.48 -1.63
C LEU A 26 -23.07 19.43 -3.16
N ILE A 27 -22.56 20.43 -3.91
CA ILE A 27 -22.60 20.47 -5.38
C ILE A 27 -21.67 19.40 -5.96
N PHE A 28 -20.53 19.13 -5.34
CA PHE A 28 -19.58 18.11 -5.75
C PHE A 28 -20.16 16.69 -5.58
N VAL A 29 -20.87 16.45 -4.49
CA VAL A 29 -21.63 15.20 -4.27
C VAL A 29 -22.78 15.08 -5.28
N LEU A 30 -23.47 16.17 -5.59
CA LEU A 30 -24.56 16.19 -6.59
C LEU A 30 -24.05 16.05 -8.04
N GLY A 31 -22.89 16.65 -8.38
CA GLY A 31 -22.29 16.58 -9.71
C GLY A 31 -21.71 15.20 -10.06
N MET A 32 -21.28 14.42 -9.06
CA MET A 32 -20.79 13.04 -9.27
C MET A 32 -21.87 12.08 -9.79
N PHE A 33 -23.15 12.38 -9.56
CA PHE A 33 -24.25 11.43 -9.83
C PHE A 33 -25.06 11.68 -11.11
N SER A 34 -24.93 12.85 -11.75
CA SER A 34 -25.61 13.11 -13.03
C SER A 34 -24.94 12.44 -14.25
N GLY A 35 -23.71 11.94 -14.11
CA GLY A 35 -22.97 11.22 -15.14
C GLY A 35 -23.37 9.75 -15.34
N PHE A 36 -24.14 9.18 -14.41
CA PHE A 36 -24.37 7.73 -14.32
C PHE A 36 -25.14 7.11 -15.49
N SER A 37 -26.06 7.83 -16.10
CA SER A 37 -26.90 7.28 -17.18
C SER A 37 -26.30 7.44 -18.58
N TRP A 38 -25.25 8.23 -18.70
CA TRP A 38 -24.62 8.55 -19.99
C TRP A 38 -23.55 7.50 -20.38
N VAL A 39 -22.80 7.00 -19.41
CA VAL A 39 -21.73 6.02 -19.62
C VAL A 39 -22.27 4.66 -20.11
N GLU A 40 -23.42 4.23 -19.61
CA GLU A 40 -24.01 2.93 -19.96
C GLU A 40 -24.43 2.82 -21.43
N ARG A 41 -24.76 3.95 -22.08
CA ARG A 41 -25.17 4.00 -23.50
C ARG A 41 -24.00 4.01 -24.49
N GLN A 42 -22.81 4.45 -24.07
CA GLN A 42 -21.65 4.58 -24.98
C GLN A 42 -20.79 3.31 -25.08
N VAL A 43 -20.81 2.43 -24.07
CA VAL A 43 -20.02 1.18 -24.08
C VAL A 43 -20.50 0.19 -25.16
N ARG A 44 -21.73 0.30 -25.62
CA ARG A 44 -22.31 -0.63 -26.64
C ARG A 44 -21.66 -0.56 -28.04
N GLY A 45 -20.84 0.44 -28.31
CA GLY A 45 -20.13 0.60 -29.60
C GLY A 45 -18.65 0.26 -29.58
N LEU A 46 -18.09 0.06 -28.38
CA LEU A 46 -16.68 -0.31 -28.17
C LEU A 46 -16.58 -1.83 -28.05
N ASN A 47 -15.66 -2.46 -28.80
CA ASN A 47 -15.33 -3.88 -28.63
C ASN A 47 -14.58 -4.15 -27.30
N LEU A 48 -14.92 -3.40 -26.24
CA LEU A 48 -14.39 -3.60 -24.90
C LEU A 48 -15.33 -4.53 -24.10
N PRO A 49 -14.79 -5.50 -23.35
CA PRO A 49 -15.59 -6.34 -22.47
C PRO A 49 -16.36 -5.48 -21.46
N ARG A 50 -17.62 -5.84 -21.18
CA ARG A 50 -18.46 -5.19 -20.15
C ARG A 50 -17.81 -5.29 -18.77
N ASP A 51 -17.17 -6.42 -18.51
CA ASP A 51 -16.49 -6.73 -17.28
C ASP A 51 -14.99 -6.82 -17.55
N ILE A 52 -14.17 -6.38 -16.60
CA ILE A 52 -12.70 -6.42 -16.75
C ILE A 52 -12.11 -7.77 -16.40
N ALA A 53 -12.77 -8.49 -15.49
CA ALA A 53 -12.32 -9.80 -15.02
C ALA A 53 -13.46 -10.56 -14.34
N ARG A 54 -13.20 -11.86 -14.08
CA ARG A 54 -14.01 -12.74 -13.25
C ARG A 54 -13.17 -13.34 -12.15
N VAL A 55 -13.68 -13.36 -10.92
CA VAL A 55 -13.00 -13.92 -9.72
C VAL A 55 -13.88 -15.00 -9.12
N ASN A 56 -13.45 -16.27 -9.19
CA ASN A 56 -14.21 -17.42 -8.71
C ASN A 56 -15.65 -17.50 -9.26
N GLY A 57 -15.88 -17.02 -10.50
CA GLY A 57 -17.18 -17.00 -11.14
C GLY A 57 -17.94 -15.68 -11.02
N GLU A 58 -17.53 -14.74 -10.18
CA GLU A 58 -18.16 -13.42 -10.00
C GLU A 58 -17.47 -12.37 -10.86
N GLU A 59 -18.26 -11.56 -11.58
CA GLU A 59 -17.76 -10.57 -12.52
C GLU A 59 -17.32 -9.27 -11.80
N ILE A 60 -16.23 -8.67 -12.27
CA ILE A 60 -15.81 -7.32 -11.89
C ILE A 60 -16.19 -6.36 -13.02
N PRO A 61 -17.22 -5.51 -12.82
CA PRO A 61 -17.68 -4.59 -13.86
C PRO A 61 -16.62 -3.54 -14.24
N ARG A 62 -16.43 -3.30 -15.54
CA ARG A 62 -15.57 -2.24 -16.08
C ARG A 62 -15.86 -0.88 -15.45
N GLN A 63 -17.13 -0.58 -15.21
CA GLN A 63 -17.55 0.68 -14.61
C GLN A 63 -16.88 0.94 -13.24
N GLN A 64 -16.72 -0.08 -12.39
CA GLN A 64 -16.04 0.07 -11.10
C GLN A 64 -14.56 0.44 -11.28
N TYR A 65 -13.91 -0.20 -12.23
CA TYR A 65 -12.52 0.05 -12.58
C TYR A 65 -12.32 1.48 -13.11
N GLU A 66 -13.14 1.92 -14.06
CA GLU A 66 -13.08 3.26 -14.63
C GLU A 66 -13.37 4.35 -13.58
N GLN A 67 -14.33 4.12 -12.69
CA GLN A 67 -14.59 5.04 -11.57
C GLN A 67 -13.39 5.18 -10.63
N ALA A 68 -12.66 4.10 -10.38
CA ALA A 68 -11.44 4.16 -9.58
C ALA A 68 -10.33 4.94 -10.31
N LEU A 69 -10.19 4.77 -11.61
CA LEU A 69 -9.27 5.56 -12.45
C LEU A 69 -9.64 7.04 -12.49
N ILE A 70 -10.95 7.38 -12.61
CA ILE A 70 -11.43 8.77 -12.54
C ILE A 70 -11.06 9.40 -11.21
N ARG A 71 -11.29 8.71 -10.09
CA ARG A 71 -10.91 9.22 -8.76
C ARG A 71 -9.41 9.52 -8.68
N LEU A 72 -8.58 8.62 -9.18
CA LEU A 72 -7.13 8.82 -9.21
C LEU A 72 -6.75 10.10 -9.97
N THR A 73 -7.35 10.34 -11.14
CA THR A 73 -7.03 11.51 -11.98
C THR A 73 -7.57 12.82 -11.43
N GLN A 74 -8.66 12.80 -10.67
CA GLN A 74 -9.23 14.00 -10.06
C GLN A 74 -8.46 14.50 -8.83
N PHE A 75 -7.82 13.61 -8.07
CA PHE A 75 -7.07 13.95 -6.86
C PHE A 75 -5.56 14.14 -7.10
N GLY A 76 -5.04 13.69 -8.26
CA GLY A 76 -3.65 13.89 -8.66
C GLY A 76 -3.44 15.21 -9.36
N SER A 77 -2.69 16.15 -8.74
CA SER A 77 -2.36 17.45 -9.32
C SER A 77 -1.30 17.37 -10.44
N HIS A 78 -0.71 16.21 -10.69
CA HIS A 78 0.33 15.99 -11.70
C HIS A 78 -0.14 15.01 -12.77
N ARG A 79 0.26 15.27 -14.03
CA ARG A 79 0.10 14.27 -15.10
C ARG A 79 0.90 13.01 -14.71
N LEU A 80 0.21 11.87 -14.68
CA LEU A 80 0.85 10.59 -14.47
C LEU A 80 1.77 10.27 -15.65
N SER A 81 2.98 9.83 -15.36
CA SER A 81 3.88 9.35 -16.41
C SER A 81 3.33 8.06 -17.05
N PRO A 82 3.73 7.72 -18.29
CA PRO A 82 3.36 6.47 -18.92
C PRO A 82 3.65 5.23 -18.07
N GLN A 83 4.71 5.26 -17.28
CA GLN A 83 5.05 4.18 -16.35
C GLN A 83 4.10 4.13 -15.15
N ASP A 84 3.76 5.28 -14.57
CA ASP A 84 2.83 5.38 -13.45
C ASP A 84 1.44 4.87 -13.82
N TRP A 85 0.97 5.16 -15.04
CA TRP A 85 -0.33 4.68 -15.52
C TRP A 85 -0.46 3.16 -15.46
N ALA A 86 0.52 2.41 -15.99
CA ALA A 86 0.49 0.96 -15.95
C ALA A 86 0.49 0.44 -14.50
N PHE A 87 1.32 1.05 -13.63
CA PHE A 87 1.38 0.73 -12.22
C PHE A 87 0.04 0.95 -11.52
N PHE A 88 -0.57 2.14 -11.68
CA PHE A 88 -1.85 2.44 -11.02
C PHE A 88 -3.01 1.61 -11.58
N LYS A 89 -3.05 1.35 -12.87
CA LYS A 89 -4.04 0.43 -13.47
C LYS A 89 -3.97 -0.95 -12.84
N GLU A 90 -2.77 -1.47 -12.63
CA GLU A 90 -2.58 -2.75 -11.98
C GLU A 90 -2.97 -2.70 -10.50
N GLN A 91 -2.60 -1.65 -9.76
CA GLN A 91 -2.95 -1.50 -8.36
C GLN A 91 -4.47 -1.45 -8.16
N ILE A 92 -5.17 -0.65 -8.97
CA ILE A 92 -6.65 -0.58 -8.95
C ILE A 92 -7.26 -1.95 -9.26
N PHE A 93 -6.74 -2.64 -10.27
CA PHE A 93 -7.22 -3.97 -10.61
C PHE A 93 -7.04 -4.95 -9.45
N ARG A 94 -5.86 -4.98 -8.83
CA ARG A 94 -5.60 -5.81 -7.65
C ARG A 94 -6.52 -5.47 -6.48
N GLU A 95 -6.74 -4.19 -6.22
CA GLU A 95 -7.67 -3.75 -5.18
C GLU A 95 -9.10 -4.25 -5.42
N LEU A 96 -9.58 -4.20 -6.67
CA LEU A 96 -10.89 -4.71 -7.02
C LEU A 96 -10.99 -6.22 -6.86
N VAL A 97 -9.94 -6.97 -7.25
CA VAL A 97 -9.85 -8.42 -7.02
C VAL A 97 -9.87 -8.73 -5.53
N ASP A 98 -9.07 -8.02 -4.73
CA ASP A 98 -8.99 -8.21 -3.29
C ASP A 98 -10.32 -7.94 -2.59
N ASN A 99 -10.99 -6.87 -2.97
CA ASN A 99 -12.31 -6.51 -2.45
C ASN A 99 -13.35 -7.58 -2.80
N GLU A 100 -13.29 -8.14 -4.01
CA GLU A 100 -14.17 -9.23 -4.41
C GLU A 100 -13.90 -10.51 -3.62
N LEU A 101 -12.62 -10.88 -3.43
CA LEU A 101 -12.24 -12.04 -2.61
C LEU A 101 -12.70 -11.91 -1.16
N LEU A 102 -12.53 -10.73 -0.56
CA LEU A 102 -13.00 -10.45 0.79
C LEU A 102 -14.53 -10.47 0.88
N ARG A 103 -15.24 -9.98 -0.15
CA ARG A 103 -16.70 -10.04 -0.25
C ARG A 103 -17.19 -11.49 -0.26
N GLN A 104 -16.58 -12.33 -1.08
CA GLN A 104 -16.90 -13.77 -1.15
C GLN A 104 -16.63 -14.46 0.19
N GLU A 105 -15.51 -14.14 0.84
CA GLU A 105 -15.19 -14.70 2.15
C GLU A 105 -16.18 -14.25 3.23
N ALA A 106 -16.63 -13.01 3.21
CA ALA A 106 -17.66 -12.54 4.12
C ALA A 106 -18.96 -13.35 3.96
N TYR A 107 -19.37 -13.59 2.72
CA TYR A 107 -20.55 -14.43 2.44
C TYR A 107 -20.34 -15.89 2.83
N ARG A 108 -19.15 -16.46 2.59
CA ARG A 108 -18.79 -17.81 3.02
C ARG A 108 -18.88 -17.99 4.54
N ARG A 109 -18.53 -16.93 5.30
CA ARG A 109 -18.69 -16.88 6.77
C ARG A 109 -20.13 -16.66 7.23
N GLY A 110 -21.10 -16.59 6.32
CA GLY A 110 -22.51 -16.34 6.63
C GLY A 110 -22.83 -14.89 6.98
N LEU A 111 -21.89 -13.95 6.79
CA LEU A 111 -22.15 -12.55 7.05
C LEU A 111 -23.10 -11.98 6.01
N ARG A 112 -24.07 -11.20 6.45
CA ARG A 112 -25.08 -10.56 5.60
C ARG A 112 -25.36 -9.16 6.11
N VAL A 113 -25.65 -8.25 5.20
CA VAL A 113 -26.08 -6.88 5.50
C VAL A 113 -27.58 -6.80 5.24
N THR A 114 -28.33 -6.37 6.24
CA THR A 114 -29.77 -6.22 6.15
C THR A 114 -30.15 -4.79 5.72
N ARG A 115 -31.38 -4.63 5.24
CA ARG A 115 -31.94 -3.28 4.98
C ARG A 115 -31.94 -2.42 6.24
N ALA A 116 -32.14 -3.02 7.41
CA ALA A 116 -32.09 -2.31 8.70
C ALA A 116 -30.67 -1.78 9.01
N ASP A 117 -29.62 -2.58 8.74
CA ASP A 117 -28.23 -2.13 8.90
C ASP A 117 -27.93 -0.90 8.03
N ILE A 118 -28.34 -0.92 6.76
CA ILE A 118 -28.13 0.18 5.82
C ILE A 118 -28.92 1.41 6.26
N ASN A 119 -30.18 1.27 6.63
CA ASN A 119 -30.98 2.39 7.09
C ASN A 119 -30.39 3.02 8.36
N LYS A 120 -29.95 2.20 9.32
CA LYS A 120 -29.27 2.67 10.52
C LYS A 120 -28.02 3.49 10.19
N ARG A 121 -27.17 3.00 9.26
CA ARG A 121 -25.97 3.74 8.82
C ARG A 121 -26.34 5.07 8.17
N ILE A 122 -27.37 5.10 7.31
CA ILE A 122 -27.84 6.33 6.69
C ILE A 122 -28.32 7.30 7.76
N ASP A 123 -29.09 6.84 8.75
CA ASP A 123 -29.58 7.68 9.83
C ASP A 123 -28.46 8.25 10.70
N GLU A 124 -27.44 7.45 11.02
CA GLU A 124 -26.24 7.90 11.74
C GLU A 124 -25.50 9.01 10.97
N LEU A 125 -25.31 8.85 9.66
CA LEU A 125 -24.66 9.84 8.81
C LEU A 125 -25.48 11.12 8.67
N VAL A 126 -26.80 11.00 8.50
CA VAL A 126 -27.72 12.14 8.49
C VAL A 126 -27.61 12.91 9.80
N GLN A 127 -27.68 12.24 10.94
CA GLN A 127 -27.56 12.90 12.25
C GLN A 127 -26.20 13.60 12.42
N LEU A 128 -25.11 12.96 12.04
CA LEU A 128 -23.76 13.53 12.10
C LEU A 128 -23.67 14.83 11.28
N GLN A 129 -24.19 14.83 10.04
CA GLN A 129 -24.19 16.01 9.17
C GLN A 129 -25.13 17.11 9.68
N LEU A 130 -26.25 16.73 10.29
CA LEU A 130 -27.23 17.69 10.80
C LEU A 130 -26.78 18.37 12.09
N VAL A 131 -25.85 17.83 12.88
CA VAL A 131 -25.39 18.46 14.14
C VAL A 131 -24.85 19.86 13.90
N SER A 132 -23.92 20.01 12.95
CA SER A 132 -23.36 21.33 12.60
C SER A 132 -24.37 22.23 11.89
N ALA A 133 -25.14 21.64 10.95
CA ALA A 133 -26.19 22.37 10.23
C ALA A 133 -27.28 22.90 11.14
N LYS A 134 -27.68 22.16 12.20
CA LYS A 134 -28.67 22.59 13.20
C LYS A 134 -28.16 23.77 14.01
N GLN A 135 -26.92 23.72 14.49
CA GLN A 135 -26.31 24.83 15.20
C GLN A 135 -26.25 26.11 14.35
N GLN A 136 -25.95 25.96 13.06
CA GLN A 136 -25.94 27.08 12.12
C GLN A 136 -27.36 27.58 11.84
N TYR A 137 -28.33 26.72 11.65
CA TYR A 137 -29.74 27.06 11.43
C TYR A 137 -30.34 27.84 12.60
N GLU A 138 -29.94 27.53 13.83
CA GLU A 138 -30.40 28.25 15.03
C GLU A 138 -29.76 29.64 15.18
N ARG A 139 -28.51 29.83 14.74
CA ARG A 139 -27.73 31.05 14.97
C ARG A 139 -27.68 32.00 13.78
N ASP A 140 -27.80 31.49 12.55
CA ASP A 140 -27.62 32.24 11.30
C ASP A 140 -28.96 32.41 10.59
N LYS A 141 -29.43 33.68 10.47
CA LYS A 141 -30.67 34.02 9.80
C LYS A 141 -30.59 33.71 8.28
N ASP A 142 -29.46 34.03 7.66
CA ASP A 142 -29.30 33.87 6.21
C ASP A 142 -29.32 32.39 5.83
N PHE A 143 -28.70 31.54 6.65
CA PHE A 143 -28.77 30.09 6.47
C PHE A 143 -30.18 29.53 6.69
N ARG A 144 -30.91 30.06 7.71
CA ARG A 144 -32.32 29.70 7.94
C ARG A 144 -33.20 30.05 6.75
N ASP A 145 -33.04 31.27 6.22
CA ASP A 145 -33.79 31.73 5.05
C ASP A 145 -33.44 30.96 3.77
N PHE A 146 -32.17 30.56 3.62
CA PHE A 146 -31.75 29.64 2.54
C PHE A 146 -32.44 28.30 2.67
N VAL A 147 -32.38 27.64 3.84
CA VAL A 147 -33.00 26.32 4.06
C VAL A 147 -34.51 26.39 3.83
N ARG A 148 -35.18 27.44 4.31
CA ARG A 148 -36.63 27.64 4.09
C ARG A 148 -36.98 27.80 2.60
N ARG A 149 -36.22 28.58 1.87
CA ARG A 149 -36.44 28.79 0.44
C ARG A 149 -36.18 27.54 -0.39
N GLN A 150 -35.12 26.82 -0.06
CA GLN A 150 -34.66 25.66 -0.87
C GLN A 150 -35.39 24.36 -0.52
N TYR A 151 -35.67 24.14 0.76
CA TYR A 151 -36.20 22.89 1.28
C TYR A 151 -37.56 23.03 1.98
N GLY A 152 -38.00 24.23 2.30
CA GLY A 152 -39.23 24.52 3.05
C GLY A 152 -39.05 24.44 4.57
N SER A 153 -38.35 23.44 5.08
CA SER A 153 -38.07 23.28 6.51
C SER A 153 -36.73 22.57 6.75
N PHE A 154 -36.26 22.60 7.99
CA PHE A 154 -35.06 21.85 8.40
C PHE A 154 -35.29 20.32 8.32
N ASP A 155 -36.50 19.88 8.64
CA ASP A 155 -36.86 18.43 8.53
C ASP A 155 -36.94 17.98 7.07
N ALA A 156 -37.36 18.88 6.17
CA ALA A 156 -37.32 18.59 4.73
C ALA A 156 -35.89 18.47 4.19
N LEU A 157 -34.95 19.31 4.68
CA LEU A 157 -33.51 19.17 4.42
C LEU A 157 -32.99 17.80 4.90
N ALA A 158 -33.34 17.39 6.13
CA ALA A 158 -32.97 16.10 6.68
C ALA A 158 -33.51 14.93 5.84
N SER A 159 -34.77 15.05 5.40
CA SER A 159 -35.43 14.05 4.56
C SER A 159 -34.81 13.96 3.16
N ASP A 160 -34.39 15.09 2.60
CA ASP A 160 -33.72 15.14 1.31
C ASP A 160 -32.32 14.50 1.39
N LEU A 161 -31.55 14.82 2.43
CA LEU A 161 -30.26 14.21 2.70
C LEU A 161 -30.37 12.68 2.85
N ARG A 162 -31.40 12.20 3.58
CA ARG A 162 -31.68 10.76 3.72
C ARG A 162 -31.99 10.12 2.36
N ARG A 163 -32.76 10.79 1.49
CA ARG A 163 -33.03 10.29 0.12
C ARG A 163 -31.77 10.23 -0.73
N GLN A 164 -30.91 11.26 -0.65
CA GLN A 164 -29.65 11.30 -1.39
C GLN A 164 -28.71 10.16 -0.96
N LEU A 165 -28.49 9.99 0.35
CA LEU A 165 -27.71 8.86 0.87
C LEU A 165 -28.36 7.52 0.53
N GLY A 166 -29.69 7.46 0.52
CA GLY A 166 -30.44 6.25 0.13
C GLY A 166 -30.21 5.80 -1.31
N ARG A 167 -29.74 6.66 -2.21
CA ARG A 167 -29.33 6.29 -3.58
C ARG A 167 -27.99 5.52 -3.60
N GLN A 168 -27.20 5.60 -2.53
CA GLN A 168 -25.89 4.94 -2.40
C GLN A 168 -25.96 3.62 -1.62
N ARG A 169 -27.12 2.97 -1.55
CA ARG A 169 -27.34 1.76 -0.74
C ARG A 169 -26.34 0.65 -1.02
N SER A 170 -25.98 0.44 -2.28
CA SER A 170 -25.02 -0.61 -2.66
C SER A 170 -23.61 -0.35 -2.11
N ALA A 171 -23.18 0.91 -2.08
CA ALA A 171 -21.90 1.28 -1.47
C ALA A 171 -21.92 1.04 0.05
N PHE A 172 -23.00 1.46 0.74
CA PHE A 172 -23.16 1.17 2.17
C PHE A 172 -23.24 -0.33 2.48
N GLU A 173 -23.85 -1.11 1.59
CA GLU A 173 -23.88 -2.56 1.75
C GLU A 173 -22.47 -3.16 1.72
N GLN A 174 -21.64 -2.74 0.77
CA GLN A 174 -20.25 -3.20 0.67
C GLN A 174 -19.43 -2.77 1.88
N ASP A 175 -19.52 -1.50 2.29
CA ASP A 175 -18.79 -0.98 3.45
C ASP A 175 -19.17 -1.72 4.74
N LEU A 176 -20.48 -1.90 4.98
CA LEU A 176 -20.99 -2.61 6.16
C LEU A 176 -20.61 -4.09 6.15
N LEU A 177 -20.57 -4.72 4.97
CA LEU A 177 -20.12 -6.11 4.84
C LEU A 177 -18.64 -6.24 5.23
N MET A 178 -17.80 -5.30 4.76
CA MET A 178 -16.38 -5.26 5.12
C MET A 178 -16.17 -4.98 6.61
N GLU A 179 -16.97 -4.08 7.21
CA GLU A 179 -16.95 -3.87 8.66
C GLU A 179 -17.32 -5.15 9.45
N LYS A 180 -18.33 -5.89 8.98
CA LYS A 180 -18.73 -7.16 9.60
C LYS A 180 -17.62 -8.21 9.47
N LEU A 181 -16.96 -8.29 8.32
CA LEU A 181 -15.80 -9.16 8.11
C LEU A 181 -14.65 -8.77 9.04
N GLN A 182 -14.34 -7.48 9.11
CA GLN A 182 -13.30 -6.97 10.01
C GLN A 182 -13.57 -7.36 11.47
N ARG A 183 -14.81 -7.17 11.95
CA ARG A 183 -15.22 -7.60 13.30
C ARG A 183 -15.12 -9.12 13.49
N SER A 184 -15.46 -9.90 12.46
CA SER A 184 -15.29 -11.36 12.50
C SER A 184 -13.82 -11.75 12.68
N ILE A 185 -12.90 -11.10 11.96
CA ILE A 185 -11.45 -11.31 12.09
C ILE A 185 -10.96 -10.87 13.48
N GLU A 186 -11.46 -9.74 13.99
CA GLU A 186 -11.12 -9.23 15.34
C GLU A 186 -11.54 -10.19 16.47
N GLN A 187 -12.62 -10.94 16.27
CA GLN A 187 -13.09 -11.96 17.21
C GLN A 187 -12.24 -13.23 17.20
N GLU A 188 -11.63 -13.56 16.04
CA GLU A 188 -10.70 -14.68 15.91
C GLU A 188 -9.39 -14.42 16.66
N VAL A 189 -8.96 -13.13 16.73
CA VAL A 189 -7.67 -12.74 17.30
C VAL A 189 -7.80 -12.53 18.81
N LYS A 190 -7.23 -13.46 19.56
CA LYS A 190 -7.11 -13.36 21.00
C LYS A 190 -5.68 -12.94 21.35
N VAL A 191 -5.54 -11.88 22.14
CA VAL A 191 -4.26 -11.39 22.66
C VAL A 191 -4.31 -11.39 24.17
N THR A 192 -3.30 -11.98 24.79
CA THR A 192 -3.17 -12.07 26.25
C THR A 192 -2.02 -11.16 26.73
N GLU A 193 -1.95 -10.92 28.03
CA GLU A 193 -0.82 -10.22 28.62
C GLU A 193 0.50 -10.96 28.38
N LYS A 194 0.46 -12.28 28.35
CA LYS A 194 1.63 -13.09 28.03
C LYS A 194 2.13 -12.79 26.60
N ASP A 195 1.23 -12.72 25.62
CA ASP A 195 1.59 -12.38 24.24
C ASP A 195 2.25 -11.00 24.17
N LEU A 196 1.73 -10.03 24.95
CA LEU A 196 2.32 -8.70 25.05
C LEU A 196 3.71 -8.74 25.67
N LEU A 197 3.90 -9.47 26.77
CA LEU A 197 5.21 -9.61 27.40
C LEU A 197 6.21 -10.35 26.53
N ASP A 198 5.76 -11.33 25.74
CA ASP A 198 6.60 -12.03 24.78
C ASP A 198 7.16 -11.07 23.71
N THR A 199 6.45 -9.98 23.32
CA THR A 199 7.00 -8.94 22.41
C THR A 199 8.14 -8.14 23.03
N TYR A 200 8.17 -8.01 24.35
CA TYR A 200 9.23 -7.34 25.12
C TYR A 200 10.30 -8.31 25.66
N THR A 201 10.21 -9.58 25.25
CA THR A 201 11.19 -10.59 25.68
C THR A 201 12.41 -10.51 24.79
N LYS A 202 13.59 -10.45 25.43
CA LYS A 202 14.88 -10.63 24.80
C LYS A 202 15.29 -12.09 24.97
N PHE A 203 15.72 -12.69 23.87
CA PHE A 203 16.16 -14.08 23.80
C PHE A 203 17.66 -14.10 23.53
N ARG A 204 18.46 -14.67 24.43
CA ARG A 204 19.85 -14.94 24.17
C ARG A 204 19.97 -16.25 23.44
N LEU A 205 20.46 -16.17 22.20
CA LEU A 205 20.40 -17.28 21.27
C LEU A 205 21.77 -17.64 20.71
N ARG A 206 21.96 -18.96 20.49
CA ARG A 206 22.95 -19.47 19.54
C ARG A 206 22.23 -20.17 18.39
N HIS A 207 22.87 -20.22 17.23
CA HIS A 207 22.31 -20.95 16.09
C HIS A 207 23.37 -21.75 15.33
N ILE A 208 22.91 -22.79 14.65
CA ILE A 208 23.61 -23.44 13.55
C ILE A 208 22.80 -23.19 12.29
N PHE A 209 23.41 -22.58 11.30
CA PHE A 209 22.78 -22.31 10.00
C PHE A 209 23.24 -23.33 8.98
N VAL A 210 22.29 -23.93 8.26
CA VAL A 210 22.54 -24.85 7.13
C VAL A 210 21.98 -24.22 5.88
N SER A 211 22.88 -23.72 5.02
CA SER A 211 22.51 -23.05 3.79
C SER A 211 22.06 -24.05 2.71
N THR A 212 21.01 -23.69 1.97
CA THR A 212 20.59 -24.42 0.76
C THR A 212 21.66 -24.37 -0.33
N ASP A 213 22.44 -23.28 -0.41
CA ASP A 213 23.50 -23.09 -1.39
C ASP A 213 24.60 -24.16 -1.30
N ARG A 214 24.80 -24.73 -0.12
CA ARG A 214 25.72 -25.84 0.10
C ARG A 214 25.42 -27.06 -0.79
N PHE A 215 24.17 -27.23 -1.19
CA PHE A 215 23.67 -28.39 -1.91
C PHE A 215 23.32 -28.06 -3.36
N LEU A 216 23.52 -26.83 -3.80
CA LEU A 216 23.31 -26.42 -5.18
C LEU A 216 24.52 -26.74 -6.08
N PRO A 217 24.32 -27.03 -7.36
CA PRO A 217 25.41 -27.24 -8.30
C PRO A 217 26.21 -25.95 -8.49
N LYS A 218 27.55 -26.07 -8.49
CA LYS A 218 28.46 -24.94 -8.68
C LYS A 218 28.62 -24.65 -10.19
N GLY A 219 28.68 -23.35 -10.53
CA GLY A 219 29.06 -22.89 -11.88
C GLY A 219 27.95 -22.87 -12.92
N LYS A 220 26.70 -23.17 -12.56
CA LYS A 220 25.53 -23.02 -13.43
C LYS A 220 24.32 -22.50 -12.64
N GLN A 221 23.36 -21.91 -13.36
CA GLN A 221 22.06 -21.55 -12.79
C GLN A 221 21.30 -22.84 -12.42
N PRO A 222 20.88 -23.02 -11.14
CA PRO A 222 20.15 -24.21 -10.72
C PRO A 222 18.73 -24.22 -11.29
N THR A 223 18.26 -25.38 -11.69
CA THR A 223 16.86 -25.62 -12.06
C THR A 223 15.97 -25.62 -10.83
N ASP A 224 14.64 -25.48 -11.02
CA ASP A 224 13.68 -25.52 -9.91
C ASP A 224 13.72 -26.87 -9.17
N GLN A 225 13.91 -27.97 -9.87
CA GLN A 225 14.06 -29.28 -9.25
C GLN A 225 15.33 -29.38 -8.40
N GLU A 226 16.46 -28.83 -8.86
CA GLU A 226 17.71 -28.78 -8.09
C GLU A 226 17.56 -27.89 -6.84
N ARG A 227 16.79 -26.79 -6.91
CA ARG A 227 16.47 -25.93 -5.75
C ARG A 227 15.64 -26.68 -4.70
N VAL A 228 14.59 -27.39 -5.12
CA VAL A 228 13.74 -28.20 -4.23
C VAL A 228 14.55 -29.29 -3.55
N GLU A 229 15.40 -29.99 -4.30
CA GLU A 229 16.25 -31.05 -3.75
C GLU A 229 17.32 -30.50 -2.79
N ALA A 230 17.93 -29.34 -3.09
CA ALA A 230 18.87 -28.68 -2.20
C ALA A 230 18.21 -28.27 -0.88
N LYS A 231 16.98 -27.76 -0.94
CA LYS A 231 16.19 -27.42 0.26
C LYS A 231 15.87 -28.66 1.11
N ARG A 232 15.50 -29.78 0.48
CA ARG A 232 15.27 -31.05 1.18
C ARG A 232 16.54 -31.54 1.90
N LYS A 233 17.69 -31.53 1.20
CA LYS A 233 18.99 -31.94 1.79
C LYS A 233 19.43 -31.01 2.94
N ALA A 234 19.21 -29.71 2.81
CA ALA A 234 19.51 -28.76 3.88
C ALA A 234 18.66 -29.03 5.13
N LEU A 235 17.37 -29.35 4.98
CA LEU A 235 16.49 -29.72 6.07
C LEU A 235 16.95 -31.02 6.74
N GLU A 236 17.27 -32.04 5.96
CA GLU A 236 17.77 -33.33 6.48
C GLU A 236 19.05 -33.10 7.28
N ARG A 237 20.00 -32.33 6.72
CA ARG A 237 21.24 -32.00 7.43
C ARG A 237 21.00 -31.23 8.72
N ALA A 238 20.07 -30.28 8.72
CA ALA A 238 19.70 -29.56 9.93
C ALA A 238 19.11 -30.50 11.00
N LYS A 239 18.26 -31.45 10.62
CA LYS A 239 17.74 -32.48 11.55
C LYS A 239 18.84 -33.36 12.13
N GLU A 240 19.78 -33.82 11.31
CA GLU A 240 20.94 -34.61 11.78
C GLU A 240 21.79 -33.85 12.82
N LEU A 241 22.10 -32.58 12.53
CA LEU A 241 22.88 -31.74 13.46
C LEU A 241 22.13 -31.51 14.76
N ARG A 242 20.82 -31.30 14.70
CA ARG A 242 20.00 -31.22 15.92
C ARG A 242 20.04 -32.50 16.75
N GLU A 243 19.94 -33.66 16.11
CA GLU A 243 20.02 -34.94 16.79
C GLU A 243 21.36 -35.13 17.49
N GLN A 244 22.50 -34.70 16.89
CA GLN A 244 23.81 -34.75 17.52
C GLN A 244 23.82 -33.92 18.80
N VAL A 245 23.23 -32.71 18.78
CA VAL A 245 23.11 -31.89 20.01
C VAL A 245 22.26 -32.58 21.06
N ILE A 246 21.11 -33.18 20.67
CA ILE A 246 20.24 -33.89 21.62
C ILE A 246 20.93 -35.11 22.24
N LYS A 247 21.81 -35.78 21.47
CA LYS A 247 22.63 -36.90 21.93
C LYS A 247 23.82 -36.46 22.84
N GLY A 248 23.96 -35.15 23.06
CA GLY A 248 24.96 -34.61 24.02
C GLY A 248 26.18 -33.97 23.37
N GLU A 249 26.25 -33.81 22.05
CA GLU A 249 27.33 -33.05 21.42
C GLU A 249 27.26 -31.57 21.78
N ASP A 250 28.39 -30.95 22.04
CA ASP A 250 28.47 -29.54 22.42
C ASP A 250 28.02 -28.63 21.25
N PHE A 251 26.97 -27.84 21.51
CA PHE A 251 26.34 -26.95 20.49
C PHE A 251 27.37 -25.96 19.93
N THR A 252 28.21 -25.38 20.76
CA THR A 252 29.19 -24.36 20.36
C THR A 252 30.22 -24.95 19.38
N LYS A 253 30.79 -26.10 19.73
CA LYS A 253 31.75 -26.82 18.88
C LYS A 253 31.12 -27.27 17.57
N LEU A 254 29.88 -27.75 17.65
CA LEU A 254 29.14 -28.16 16.45
C LEU A 254 28.87 -26.97 15.54
N ALA A 255 28.49 -25.80 16.08
CA ALA A 255 28.29 -24.56 15.35
C ALA A 255 29.58 -24.09 14.66
N GLU A 256 30.71 -24.13 15.37
CA GLU A 256 32.03 -23.77 14.81
C GLU A 256 32.46 -24.70 13.65
N ARG A 257 32.09 -25.95 13.70
CA ARG A 257 32.43 -26.93 12.66
C ARG A 257 31.47 -26.86 11.48
N GLU A 258 30.18 -26.89 11.73
CA GLU A 258 29.14 -27.20 10.74
C GLU A 258 28.34 -26.00 10.25
N SER A 259 28.26 -24.90 11.00
CA SER A 259 27.45 -23.74 10.58
C SER A 259 27.96 -23.11 9.29
N ASP A 260 27.05 -22.77 8.39
CA ASP A 260 27.34 -22.04 7.14
C ASP A 260 27.24 -20.50 7.33
N ASP A 261 26.91 -19.98 8.53
CA ASP A 261 26.93 -18.54 8.82
C ASP A 261 28.36 -18.06 9.15
N PRO A 262 29.03 -17.35 8.22
CA PRO A 262 30.44 -16.96 8.43
C PRO A 262 30.62 -15.96 9.58
N VAL A 263 29.57 -15.24 9.96
CA VAL A 263 29.62 -14.20 11.00
C VAL A 263 29.63 -14.80 12.40
N THR A 264 28.74 -15.76 12.64
CA THR A 264 28.55 -16.37 13.97
C THR A 264 29.31 -17.68 14.16
N LYS A 265 29.67 -18.37 13.09
CA LYS A 265 30.40 -19.65 13.11
C LYS A 265 31.60 -19.59 14.06
N ARG A 266 32.49 -18.61 13.89
CA ARG A 266 33.71 -18.43 14.71
C ARG A 266 33.46 -18.07 16.17
N LYS A 267 32.21 -17.75 16.51
CA LYS A 267 31.74 -17.42 17.85
C LYS A 267 30.82 -18.52 18.43
N GLY A 268 30.94 -19.75 17.90
CA GLY A 268 30.08 -20.86 18.30
C GLY A 268 28.60 -20.63 18.08
N GLY A 269 28.25 -19.90 17.00
CA GLY A 269 26.87 -19.60 16.61
C GLY A 269 26.20 -18.49 17.46
N ASP A 270 26.95 -17.69 18.25
CA ASP A 270 26.37 -16.66 19.12
C ASP A 270 25.68 -15.55 18.32
N LEU A 271 24.35 -15.42 18.47
CA LEU A 271 23.52 -14.35 17.92
C LEU A 271 23.34 -13.18 18.89
N GLY A 272 23.76 -13.32 20.14
CA GLY A 272 23.51 -12.34 21.20
C GLY A 272 22.06 -12.33 21.66
N GLU A 273 21.64 -11.19 22.23
CA GLU A 273 20.27 -10.97 22.65
C GLU A 273 19.43 -10.36 21.51
N LEU A 274 18.36 -11.02 21.13
CA LEU A 274 17.44 -10.59 20.09
C LEU A 274 16.03 -10.41 20.66
N SER A 275 15.33 -9.36 20.21
CA SER A 275 13.87 -9.29 20.36
C SER A 275 13.21 -10.34 19.47
N LEU A 276 11.94 -10.62 19.72
CA LEU A 276 11.19 -11.58 18.91
C LEU A 276 11.13 -11.16 17.43
N ASP A 277 10.93 -9.87 17.15
CA ASP A 277 10.95 -9.34 15.78
C ASP A 277 12.35 -9.43 15.14
N ALA A 278 13.41 -9.13 15.90
CA ALA A 278 14.78 -9.27 15.39
C ALA A 278 15.13 -10.75 15.10
N ALA A 279 14.65 -11.67 15.91
CA ALA A 279 14.79 -13.11 15.69
C ALA A 279 14.05 -13.56 14.43
N ARG A 280 12.81 -13.08 14.21
CA ARG A 280 12.04 -13.31 13.00
C ARG A 280 12.82 -12.95 11.73
N TRP A 281 13.42 -11.76 11.71
CA TRP A 281 14.21 -11.29 10.55
C TRP A 281 15.53 -12.06 10.38
N ARG A 282 16.12 -12.53 11.46
CA ARG A 282 17.44 -13.17 11.44
C ARG A 282 17.37 -14.68 11.18
N ILE A 283 16.31 -15.34 11.67
CA ILE A 283 16.21 -16.80 11.75
C ILE A 283 15.06 -17.31 10.87
N GLY A 284 13.98 -16.54 10.73
CA GLY A 284 12.79 -16.91 9.96
C GLY A 284 11.49 -16.66 10.70
N GLU A 285 10.40 -16.68 9.95
CA GLU A 285 9.05 -16.34 10.44
C GLU A 285 8.60 -17.23 11.62
N ASP A 286 8.93 -18.52 11.55
CA ASP A 286 8.53 -19.50 12.56
C ASP A 286 9.15 -19.24 13.94
N ALA A 287 10.22 -18.43 14.01
CA ALA A 287 10.80 -18.00 15.28
C ALA A 287 9.76 -17.36 16.22
N MET A 288 8.78 -16.62 15.65
CA MET A 288 7.67 -15.97 16.38
C MET A 288 6.84 -16.97 17.21
N SER A 289 6.65 -18.17 16.70
CA SER A 289 5.84 -19.22 17.34
C SER A 289 6.64 -20.19 18.19
N ILE A 290 7.94 -20.33 17.88
CA ILE A 290 8.83 -21.33 18.50
C ILE A 290 9.51 -20.75 19.74
N LEU A 291 10.19 -19.59 19.63
CA LEU A 291 11.01 -19.03 20.71
C LEU A 291 10.24 -18.80 22.02
N PRO A 292 9.00 -18.28 22.03
CA PRO A 292 8.25 -18.11 23.28
C PRO A 292 8.00 -19.41 24.05
N LYS A 293 7.97 -20.56 23.36
CA LYS A 293 7.69 -21.87 23.94
C LYS A 293 8.94 -22.57 24.48
N LEU A 294 10.14 -22.19 24.02
CA LEU A 294 11.37 -22.80 24.47
C LEU A 294 11.68 -22.43 25.94
N LYS A 295 12.25 -23.39 26.64
CA LYS A 295 12.87 -23.18 27.94
C LYS A 295 14.36 -22.92 27.74
N VAL A 296 15.01 -22.25 28.73
CA VAL A 296 16.46 -22.05 28.70
C VAL A 296 17.15 -23.41 28.67
N GLY A 297 18.03 -23.60 27.72
CA GLY A 297 18.72 -24.87 27.44
C GLY A 297 18.15 -25.67 26.29
N ASP A 298 16.89 -25.42 25.91
CA ASP A 298 16.22 -26.14 24.81
C ASP A 298 16.85 -25.81 23.44
N VAL A 299 16.77 -26.79 22.53
CA VAL A 299 17.17 -26.69 21.13
C VAL A 299 15.93 -26.84 20.24
N SER A 300 15.72 -25.89 19.37
CA SER A 300 14.54 -25.87 18.46
C SER A 300 14.56 -26.99 17.42
N GLU A 301 13.40 -27.31 16.86
CA GLU A 301 13.34 -27.92 15.53
C GLU A 301 13.98 -26.96 14.48
N PRO A 302 14.40 -27.49 13.32
CA PRO A 302 14.91 -26.65 12.25
C PRO A 302 13.88 -25.59 11.86
N ILE A 303 14.26 -24.32 11.93
CA ILE A 303 13.46 -23.15 11.56
C ILE A 303 13.85 -22.75 10.14
N GLU A 304 12.87 -22.65 9.24
CA GLU A 304 13.13 -22.21 7.88
C GLU A 304 13.43 -20.70 7.83
N GLY A 305 14.63 -20.35 7.35
CA GLY A 305 15.07 -18.99 7.08
C GLY A 305 15.10 -18.67 5.59
N PHE A 306 15.61 -17.48 5.24
CA PHE A 306 15.61 -16.97 3.86
C PHE A 306 16.32 -17.90 2.87
N ASN A 307 17.44 -18.51 3.23
CA ASN A 307 18.26 -19.35 2.34
C ASN A 307 18.78 -20.61 3.04
N GLY A 308 17.95 -21.27 3.84
CA GLY A 308 18.32 -22.48 4.56
C GLY A 308 17.54 -22.67 5.84
N TYR A 309 18.13 -23.44 6.76
CA TYR A 309 17.51 -23.80 8.03
C TYR A 309 18.39 -23.41 9.22
N HIS A 310 17.76 -22.92 10.27
CA HIS A 310 18.40 -22.58 11.52
C HIS A 310 18.00 -23.58 12.61
N ILE A 311 18.97 -24.11 13.35
CA ILE A 311 18.78 -24.80 14.61
C ILE A 311 19.17 -23.82 15.70
N VAL A 312 18.29 -23.54 16.65
CA VAL A 312 18.50 -22.50 17.66
C VAL A 312 18.54 -23.10 19.05
N LYS A 313 19.53 -22.71 19.83
CA LYS A 313 19.61 -22.99 21.28
C LYS A 313 19.27 -21.74 22.05
N LEU A 314 18.32 -21.83 22.98
CA LEU A 314 17.98 -20.75 23.90
C LEU A 314 18.90 -20.78 25.13
N GLU A 315 19.77 -19.76 25.25
CA GLU A 315 20.70 -19.63 26.41
C GLU A 315 20.15 -18.78 27.54
N GLY A 316 19.24 -17.86 27.23
CA GLY A 316 18.65 -16.97 28.21
C GLY A 316 17.38 -16.32 27.72
N LYS A 317 16.54 -15.89 28.65
CA LYS A 317 15.27 -15.23 28.38
C LYS A 317 15.04 -14.14 29.42
N ARG A 318 14.83 -12.89 28.98
CA ARG A 318 14.61 -11.73 29.83
C ARG A 318 13.47 -10.89 29.30
N VAL A 319 12.55 -10.53 30.19
CA VAL A 319 11.40 -9.66 29.82
C VAL A 319 11.73 -8.22 30.20
N GLU A 320 11.68 -7.32 29.22
CA GLU A 320 11.97 -5.89 29.39
C GLU A 320 10.82 -5.04 28.86
N PRO A 321 9.71 -4.94 29.58
CA PRO A 321 8.62 -4.06 29.17
C PRO A 321 9.06 -2.59 29.21
N PRO A 322 8.41 -1.69 28.47
CA PRO A 322 8.74 -0.28 28.49
C PRO A 322 8.51 0.32 29.89
N GLU A 323 9.27 1.37 30.24
CA GLU A 323 9.22 2.02 31.55
C GLU A 323 7.82 2.54 31.93
N ASP A 324 6.98 2.83 30.93
CA ASP A 324 5.63 3.31 31.14
C ASP A 324 4.57 2.18 31.22
N TYR A 325 4.98 0.90 31.13
CA TYR A 325 4.08 -0.26 31.06
C TYR A 325 3.00 -0.27 32.15
N ASN A 326 3.37 0.08 33.39
CA ASN A 326 2.46 0.09 34.54
C ASN A 326 1.80 1.46 34.80
N LYS A 327 2.11 2.47 33.98
CA LYS A 327 1.56 3.81 34.16
C LYS A 327 0.08 3.89 33.79
N VAL A 328 -0.55 4.88 34.38
CA VAL A 328 -1.98 5.15 34.22
C VAL A 328 -2.16 6.47 33.48
N ARG A 329 -3.12 6.51 32.56
CA ARG A 329 -3.45 7.71 31.83
C ARG A 329 -4.48 8.52 32.61
N TYR A 330 -4.14 9.77 32.87
CA TYR A 330 -4.99 10.74 33.58
C TYR A 330 -5.41 11.88 32.65
N ARG A 331 -6.56 12.49 32.97
CA ARG A 331 -7.03 13.75 32.38
C ARG A 331 -7.36 14.73 33.51
N CYS A 332 -6.89 15.97 33.36
CA CYS A 332 -7.32 17.08 34.21
C CYS A 332 -8.69 17.56 33.76
N GLU A 333 -9.65 17.59 34.69
CA GLU A 333 -11.02 18.06 34.42
C GLU A 333 -11.19 19.57 34.65
N GLU A 334 -10.12 20.30 34.95
CA GLU A 334 -10.16 21.75 35.08
C GLU A 334 -10.38 22.38 33.69
N LYS A 335 -11.46 23.23 33.58
CA LYS A 335 -11.94 23.79 32.30
C LYS A 335 -10.86 24.49 31.44
N LYS A 336 -9.86 25.12 32.10
CA LYS A 336 -8.77 25.83 31.42
C LYS A 336 -7.51 24.99 31.19
N CYS A 337 -7.46 23.76 31.71
CA CYS A 337 -6.27 22.93 31.65
C CYS A 337 -6.41 21.78 30.64
N GLY A 338 -7.34 20.86 30.84
CA GLY A 338 -7.59 19.71 29.94
C GLY A 338 -6.36 18.80 29.68
N ASN A 339 -5.28 18.94 30.48
CA ASN A 339 -4.03 18.19 30.28
C ASN A 339 -4.26 16.68 30.38
N ILE A 340 -3.63 15.92 29.50
CA ILE A 340 -3.62 14.44 29.51
C ILE A 340 -2.16 14.00 29.65
N TRP A 341 -1.89 13.08 30.59
CA TRP A 341 -0.53 12.55 30.82
C TRP A 341 -0.53 11.10 31.30
N LEU A 342 0.61 10.45 31.23
CA LEU A 342 0.89 9.17 31.86
C LEU A 342 1.57 9.42 33.19
N GLY A 343 1.03 8.88 34.28
CA GLY A 343 1.54 9.03 35.62
C GLY A 343 1.52 7.72 36.41
N GLU A 344 2.06 7.74 37.61
CA GLU A 344 2.03 6.57 38.49
C GLU A 344 0.59 6.32 38.98
N ARG A 345 0.30 5.07 39.34
CA ARG A 345 -1.00 4.71 39.90
C ARG A 345 -1.21 5.43 41.23
N GLY A 346 -2.33 6.17 41.35
CA GLY A 346 -2.67 6.91 42.56
C GLY A 346 -2.19 8.37 42.58
N GLU A 347 -1.78 8.92 41.43
CA GLU A 347 -1.53 10.37 41.34
C GLU A 347 -2.72 11.18 41.79
N LYS A 348 -2.45 12.28 42.50
CA LYS A 348 -3.48 13.14 43.15
C LYS A 348 -3.58 14.52 42.53
N LYS A 349 -2.63 14.95 41.70
CA LYS A 349 -2.56 16.31 41.15
C LYS A 349 -2.13 16.32 39.70
N CYS A 350 -2.69 17.26 38.94
CA CYS A 350 -2.27 17.53 37.57
C CYS A 350 -0.85 18.15 37.55
N PRO A 351 0.12 17.62 36.82
CA PRO A 351 1.49 18.13 36.77
C PRO A 351 1.57 19.51 36.10
N LYS A 352 0.56 19.89 35.30
CA LYS A 352 0.54 21.18 34.58
C LYS A 352 -0.05 22.33 35.40
N CYS A 353 -1.12 22.09 36.14
CA CYS A 353 -1.85 23.18 36.85
C CYS A 353 -2.02 22.94 38.36
N GLY A 354 -1.52 21.81 38.88
CA GLY A 354 -1.65 21.47 40.31
C GLY A 354 -3.05 21.07 40.79
N SER A 355 -4.07 21.14 39.93
CA SER A 355 -5.45 20.80 40.31
C SER A 355 -5.59 19.34 40.71
N THR A 356 -6.41 19.11 41.75
CA THR A 356 -6.80 17.76 42.19
C THR A 356 -8.00 17.19 41.42
N LYS A 357 -8.61 17.97 40.53
CA LYS A 357 -9.68 17.50 39.65
C LYS A 357 -9.11 16.73 38.49
N ILE A 358 -8.69 15.52 38.78
CA ILE A 358 -8.13 14.61 37.80
C ILE A 358 -8.94 13.32 37.71
N LYS A 359 -9.02 12.75 36.53
CA LYS A 359 -9.71 11.48 36.27
C LYS A 359 -8.78 10.50 35.62
N GLN A 360 -8.75 9.26 36.09
CA GLN A 360 -8.13 8.16 35.39
C GLN A 360 -8.98 7.82 34.16
N ILE A 361 -8.36 7.78 32.97
CA ILE A 361 -9.05 7.54 31.70
C ILE A 361 -8.55 6.29 30.97
N GLY A 362 -7.45 5.68 31.44
CA GLY A 362 -6.91 4.46 30.85
C GLY A 362 -5.71 3.91 31.63
N GLU A 363 -5.22 2.76 31.20
CA GLU A 363 -3.99 2.14 31.68
C GLU A 363 -3.11 1.86 30.47
N ARG A 364 -1.81 2.19 30.56
CA ARG A 364 -0.86 2.01 29.45
C ARG A 364 -0.76 0.56 29.00
N LYS A 365 -0.76 -0.37 29.94
CA LYS A 365 -0.82 -1.81 29.66
C LYS A 365 -1.99 -2.19 28.77
N LYS A 366 -3.20 -1.65 29.05
CA LYS A 366 -4.39 -1.94 28.24
C LYS A 366 -4.27 -1.34 26.84
N GLU A 367 -3.74 -0.12 26.72
CA GLU A 367 -3.46 0.51 25.44
C GLU A 367 -2.49 -0.33 24.60
N LEU A 368 -1.39 -0.83 25.20
CA LEU A 368 -0.42 -1.70 24.54
C LEU A 368 -1.04 -3.04 24.09
N LEU A 369 -1.94 -3.62 24.91
CA LEU A 369 -2.69 -4.81 24.52
C LEU A 369 -3.61 -4.54 23.33
N ASP A 370 -4.30 -3.40 23.33
CA ASP A 370 -5.19 -2.99 22.22
C ASP A 370 -4.36 -2.72 20.95
N GLU A 371 -3.20 -2.05 21.07
CA GLU A 371 -2.24 -1.83 19.97
C GLU A 371 -1.76 -3.17 19.37
N LEU A 372 -1.31 -4.10 20.22
CA LEU A 372 -0.88 -5.44 19.77
C LEU A 372 -2.03 -6.23 19.13
N LYS A 373 -3.24 -6.13 19.68
CA LYS A 373 -4.43 -6.76 19.08
C LYS A 373 -4.71 -6.21 17.70
N GLN A 374 -4.68 -4.89 17.52
CA GLN A 374 -4.86 -4.28 16.20
C GLN A 374 -3.80 -4.73 15.20
N GLN A 375 -2.54 -4.79 15.62
CA GLN A 375 -1.45 -5.31 14.78
C GLN A 375 -1.72 -6.77 14.36
N ARG A 376 -2.08 -7.66 15.29
CA ARG A 376 -2.38 -9.07 15.01
C ARG A 376 -3.60 -9.24 14.10
N VAL A 377 -4.60 -8.36 14.25
CA VAL A 377 -5.77 -8.33 13.36
C VAL A 377 -5.36 -7.97 11.93
N GLN A 378 -4.51 -6.96 11.75
CA GLN A 378 -3.99 -6.62 10.42
C GLN A 378 -3.15 -7.76 9.82
N GLU A 379 -2.26 -8.38 10.60
CA GLU A 379 -1.49 -9.55 10.15
C GLU A 379 -2.41 -10.71 9.74
N ARG A 380 -3.46 -11.00 10.52
CA ARG A 380 -4.45 -12.04 10.18
C ARG A 380 -5.23 -11.72 8.91
N ARG A 381 -5.62 -10.45 8.73
CA ARG A 381 -6.28 -9.97 7.51
C ARG A 381 -5.38 -10.14 6.29
N MET A 382 -4.12 -9.76 6.39
CA MET A 382 -3.16 -9.90 5.28
C MET A 382 -2.91 -11.37 4.93
N ARG A 383 -2.74 -12.25 5.92
CA ARG A 383 -2.62 -13.69 5.69
C ARG A 383 -3.87 -14.27 5.04
N LEU A 384 -5.05 -13.91 5.55
CA LEU A 384 -6.33 -14.35 4.95
C LEU A 384 -6.39 -13.93 3.47
N LEU A 385 -6.04 -12.69 3.15
CA LEU A 385 -6.07 -12.21 1.78
C LEU A 385 -5.07 -12.95 0.89
N GLN A 386 -3.88 -13.27 1.40
CA GLN A 386 -2.90 -14.09 0.69
C GLN A 386 -3.46 -15.51 0.44
N GLU A 387 -4.01 -16.18 1.44
CA GLU A 387 -4.66 -17.49 1.31
C GLU A 387 -5.78 -17.48 0.25
N LEU A 388 -6.57 -16.40 0.22
CA LEU A 388 -7.65 -16.23 -0.76
C LEU A 388 -7.10 -16.04 -2.17
N ARG A 389 -6.04 -15.24 -2.36
CA ARG A 389 -5.39 -15.03 -3.67
C ARG A 389 -4.78 -16.32 -4.23
N GLU A 390 -4.14 -17.13 -3.38
CA GLU A 390 -3.51 -18.41 -3.78
C GLU A 390 -4.53 -19.43 -4.28
N ARG A 391 -5.77 -19.38 -3.79
CA ARG A 391 -6.86 -20.28 -4.17
C ARG A 391 -7.78 -19.71 -5.24
N ALA A 392 -7.62 -18.43 -5.57
CA ALA A 392 -8.52 -17.74 -6.47
C ALA A 392 -8.30 -18.17 -7.92
N ARG A 393 -9.41 -18.38 -8.63
CA ARG A 393 -9.42 -18.44 -10.09
C ARG A 393 -9.77 -17.07 -10.64
N ILE A 394 -8.79 -16.41 -11.26
CA ILE A 394 -8.94 -15.08 -11.83
C ILE A 394 -8.83 -15.19 -13.35
N GLU A 395 -9.88 -14.76 -14.05
CA GLU A 395 -9.95 -14.69 -15.50
C GLU A 395 -10.02 -13.21 -15.90
N ILE A 396 -8.97 -12.69 -16.53
CA ILE A 396 -8.91 -11.29 -16.97
C ILE A 396 -9.48 -11.20 -18.37
N TYR A 397 -10.37 -10.25 -18.64
CA TYR A 397 -10.97 -10.02 -19.95
C TYR A 397 -10.38 -8.81 -20.66
N ASP A 398 -10.04 -7.76 -19.88
CA ASP A 398 -9.47 -6.53 -20.44
C ASP A 398 -8.07 -6.81 -21.01
N PRO A 399 -7.83 -6.50 -22.32
CA PRO A 399 -6.57 -6.85 -22.96
C PRO A 399 -5.38 -6.04 -22.44
N GLU A 400 -5.57 -4.77 -22.02
CA GLU A 400 -4.48 -4.00 -21.44
C GLU A 400 -4.08 -4.52 -20.05
N LEU A 401 -5.06 -4.90 -19.22
CA LEU A 401 -4.78 -5.54 -17.94
C LEU A 401 -4.09 -6.90 -18.10
N LYS A 402 -4.51 -7.72 -19.10
CA LYS A 402 -3.78 -8.96 -19.44
C LYS A 402 -2.33 -8.67 -19.78
N ALA A 403 -2.08 -7.63 -20.57
CA ALA A 403 -0.73 -7.25 -20.98
C ALA A 403 0.12 -6.79 -19.79
N ILE A 404 -0.45 -5.99 -18.90
CA ILE A 404 0.24 -5.49 -17.69
C ILE A 404 0.62 -6.67 -16.77
N VAL A 405 -0.32 -7.59 -16.54
CA VAL A 405 -0.10 -8.77 -15.69
C VAL A 405 0.95 -9.69 -16.31
N ALA A 406 0.82 -10.02 -17.60
CA ALA A 406 1.81 -10.86 -18.31
C ALA A 406 3.21 -10.23 -18.30
N SER A 407 3.31 -8.91 -18.47
CA SER A 407 4.59 -8.17 -18.39
C SER A 407 5.25 -8.31 -17.00
N ARG A 408 4.48 -8.20 -15.93
CA ARG A 408 4.97 -8.37 -14.56
C ARG A 408 5.44 -9.82 -14.30
N GLU A 409 4.75 -10.81 -14.86
CA GLU A 409 5.08 -12.21 -14.72
C GLU A 409 6.28 -12.64 -15.59
N GLY A 410 6.81 -11.70 -16.39
CA GLY A 410 7.92 -11.97 -17.30
C GLY A 410 7.51 -12.63 -18.62
N ASN A 411 6.21 -12.82 -18.86
CA ASN A 411 5.65 -13.42 -20.07
C ASN A 411 5.62 -12.40 -21.22
N THR A 412 6.81 -11.99 -21.67
CA THR A 412 7.00 -10.85 -22.59
C THR A 412 6.24 -11.02 -23.91
N GLU A 413 6.23 -12.23 -24.52
CA GLU A 413 5.53 -12.46 -25.80
C GLU A 413 4.02 -12.34 -25.65
N GLU A 414 3.46 -12.83 -24.55
CA GLU A 414 2.03 -12.67 -24.25
C GLU A 414 1.68 -11.20 -23.97
N ALA A 415 2.52 -10.50 -23.22
CA ALA A 415 2.34 -9.06 -22.96
C ALA A 415 2.29 -8.27 -24.28
N ILE A 416 3.22 -8.52 -25.21
CA ILE A 416 3.23 -7.88 -26.53
C ILE A 416 1.94 -8.19 -27.30
N ARG A 417 1.49 -9.45 -27.30
CA ARG A 417 0.27 -9.87 -27.97
C ARG A 417 -0.95 -9.10 -27.43
N TYR A 418 -1.11 -9.04 -26.12
CA TYR A 418 -2.24 -8.38 -25.48
C TYR A 418 -2.17 -6.84 -25.62
N TYR A 419 -0.99 -6.22 -25.54
CA TYR A 419 -0.85 -4.79 -25.84
C TYR A 419 -1.22 -4.46 -27.29
N ARG A 420 -0.90 -5.32 -28.25
CA ARG A 420 -1.33 -5.13 -29.65
C ARG A 420 -2.85 -5.25 -29.81
N GLU A 421 -3.49 -6.16 -29.08
CA GLU A 421 -4.96 -6.28 -29.04
C GLU A 421 -5.58 -5.02 -28.45
N ALA A 422 -5.09 -4.53 -27.31
CA ALA A 422 -5.54 -3.28 -26.70
C ALA A 422 -5.33 -2.08 -27.63
N LEU A 423 -4.18 -2.01 -28.30
CA LEU A 423 -3.87 -0.95 -29.26
C LEU A 423 -4.84 -0.94 -30.45
N LYS A 424 -5.17 -2.13 -30.99
CA LYS A 424 -6.14 -2.24 -32.08
C LYS A 424 -7.49 -1.63 -31.66
N ILE A 425 -7.99 -1.98 -30.47
CA ILE A 425 -9.24 -1.42 -29.95
C ILE A 425 -9.12 0.10 -29.79
N ALA A 426 -7.98 0.58 -29.26
CA ALA A 426 -7.74 2.01 -29.04
C ALA A 426 -7.71 2.82 -30.35
N LEU A 427 -7.22 2.23 -31.44
CA LEU A 427 -7.10 2.89 -32.74
C LEU A 427 -8.42 2.83 -33.55
N GLU A 428 -9.17 1.74 -33.44
CA GLU A 428 -10.45 1.56 -34.12
C GLU A 428 -11.58 2.41 -33.51
N ASN A 429 -11.42 2.87 -32.26
CA ASN A 429 -12.46 3.58 -31.52
C ASN A 429 -11.98 4.93 -30.99
N PRO A 430 -12.40 6.06 -31.57
CA PRO A 430 -12.06 7.40 -31.08
C PRO A 430 -12.44 7.65 -29.61
N GLU A 431 -13.49 6.98 -29.13
CA GLU A 431 -13.98 7.09 -27.76
C GLU A 431 -13.16 6.27 -26.75
N ALA A 432 -12.24 5.40 -27.21
CA ALA A 432 -11.43 4.53 -26.34
C ALA A 432 -10.62 5.31 -25.29
N ARG A 433 -10.20 6.53 -25.61
CA ARG A 433 -9.51 7.42 -24.65
C ARG A 433 -10.38 7.79 -23.45
N ARG A 434 -11.71 7.87 -23.61
CA ARG A 434 -12.63 8.11 -22.49
C ARG A 434 -12.72 6.93 -21.54
N HIS A 435 -12.31 5.76 -22.01
CA HIS A 435 -12.21 4.51 -21.25
C HIS A 435 -10.77 4.20 -20.83
N PHE A 436 -9.93 5.24 -20.74
CA PHE A 436 -8.52 5.14 -20.31
C PHE A 436 -7.63 4.25 -21.19
N LEU A 437 -8.03 3.98 -22.45
CA LEU A 437 -7.20 3.29 -23.43
C LEU A 437 -6.45 4.34 -24.28
N PHE A 438 -5.18 4.56 -23.94
CA PHE A 438 -4.35 5.61 -24.53
C PHE A 438 -3.32 4.98 -25.48
N PRO A 439 -3.38 5.23 -26.81
CA PRO A 439 -2.42 4.64 -27.76
C PRO A 439 -0.97 4.97 -27.47
N ASP A 440 -0.68 6.19 -27.04
CA ASP A 440 0.67 6.64 -26.62
C ASP A 440 1.24 5.79 -25.50
N LEU A 441 0.44 5.53 -24.45
CA LEU A 441 0.87 4.70 -23.33
C LEU A 441 1.11 3.24 -23.74
N ILE A 442 0.25 2.70 -24.59
CA ILE A 442 0.37 1.32 -25.10
C ILE A 442 1.64 1.19 -25.97
N HIS A 443 1.89 2.14 -26.88
CA HIS A 443 3.10 2.18 -27.69
C HIS A 443 4.37 2.30 -26.83
N TYR A 444 4.33 3.11 -25.76
CA TYR A 444 5.40 3.21 -24.78
C TYR A 444 5.70 1.85 -24.13
N GLN A 445 4.68 1.13 -23.67
CA GLN A 445 4.88 -0.19 -23.05
C GLN A 445 5.41 -1.21 -24.05
N LEU A 446 4.92 -1.23 -25.29
CA LEU A 446 5.46 -2.07 -26.36
C LEU A 446 6.93 -1.77 -26.63
N SER A 447 7.31 -0.48 -26.67
CA SER A 447 8.71 -0.06 -26.83
C SER A 447 9.60 -0.60 -25.72
N ARG A 448 9.15 -0.53 -24.46
CA ARG A 448 9.90 -1.09 -23.32
C ARG A 448 10.09 -2.61 -23.42
N LEU A 449 9.06 -3.34 -23.79
CA LEU A 449 9.13 -4.79 -23.96
C LEU A 449 10.10 -5.17 -25.08
N TYR A 450 10.06 -4.48 -26.23
CA TYR A 450 11.01 -4.71 -27.31
C TYR A 450 12.45 -4.34 -26.92
N MET A 451 12.63 -3.26 -26.16
CA MET A 451 13.95 -2.88 -25.64
C MET A 451 14.50 -3.97 -24.71
N GLY A 452 13.68 -4.53 -23.82
CA GLY A 452 14.05 -5.66 -22.96
C GLY A 452 14.44 -6.93 -23.72
N GLN A 453 13.90 -7.14 -24.93
CA GLN A 453 14.28 -8.23 -25.83
C GLN A 453 15.50 -7.91 -26.70
N GLY A 454 16.11 -6.73 -26.58
CA GLY A 454 17.19 -6.29 -27.49
C GLY A 454 16.73 -5.92 -28.90
N LYS A 455 15.41 -5.91 -29.18
CA LYS A 455 14.82 -5.54 -30.47
C LYS A 455 14.74 -4.01 -30.60
N LEU A 456 15.91 -3.37 -30.66
CA LEU A 456 16.01 -1.90 -30.56
C LEU A 456 15.37 -1.14 -31.73
N LYS A 457 15.30 -1.72 -32.93
CA LYS A 457 14.63 -1.10 -34.09
C LYS A 457 13.10 -1.08 -33.90
N GLU A 458 12.55 -2.17 -33.42
CA GLU A 458 11.14 -2.27 -33.08
C GLU A 458 10.77 -1.33 -31.92
N ALA A 459 11.61 -1.27 -30.90
CA ALA A 459 11.46 -0.34 -29.78
C ALA A 459 11.44 1.12 -30.26
N GLU A 460 12.37 1.50 -31.13
CA GLU A 460 12.41 2.85 -31.73
C GLU A 460 11.13 3.16 -32.53
N ARG A 461 10.64 2.19 -33.32
CA ARG A 461 9.42 2.38 -34.09
C ARG A 461 8.20 2.62 -33.20
N GLU A 462 8.06 1.84 -32.15
CA GLU A 462 6.91 1.98 -31.24
C GLU A 462 6.97 3.30 -30.46
N ILE A 463 8.14 3.70 -29.95
CA ILE A 463 8.23 4.96 -29.19
C ILE A 463 8.00 6.21 -30.08
N ARG A 464 8.41 6.16 -31.36
CA ARG A 464 8.09 7.25 -32.31
C ARG A 464 6.59 7.34 -32.56
N LYS A 465 5.87 6.21 -32.67
CA LYS A 465 4.42 6.22 -32.75
C LYS A 465 3.76 6.79 -31.49
N ALA A 466 4.32 6.54 -30.29
CA ALA A 466 3.82 7.17 -29.08
C ALA A 466 3.92 8.70 -29.17
N LEU A 467 5.03 9.21 -29.72
CA LEU A 467 5.27 10.65 -29.93
C LEU A 467 4.31 11.27 -30.96
N ASP A 468 3.71 10.48 -31.87
CA ASP A 468 2.66 10.99 -32.78
C ASP A 468 1.37 11.39 -32.02
N TYR A 469 1.15 10.88 -30.80
CA TYR A 469 0.00 11.15 -29.97
C TYR A 469 0.25 12.10 -28.79
N SER A 470 1.47 12.16 -28.29
CA SER A 470 1.82 12.94 -27.09
C SER A 470 3.30 13.36 -27.15
N ASP A 471 3.55 14.64 -26.90
CA ASP A 471 4.91 15.21 -26.77
C ASP A 471 5.33 15.23 -25.29
N ASP A 472 5.35 14.03 -24.65
CA ASP A 472 5.70 13.87 -23.24
C ASP A 472 7.19 13.65 -23.05
N ASN A 473 7.75 14.26 -22.01
CA ASN A 473 9.17 14.15 -21.65
C ASN A 473 9.64 12.70 -21.49
N GLU A 474 8.81 11.84 -20.93
CA GLU A 474 9.15 10.43 -20.69
C GLU A 474 9.32 9.66 -22.02
N LEU A 475 8.52 10.01 -23.03
CA LEU A 475 8.65 9.41 -24.37
C LEU A 475 9.98 9.82 -25.04
N HIS A 476 10.40 11.09 -24.89
CA HIS A 476 11.70 11.57 -25.38
C HIS A 476 12.86 10.94 -24.62
N ILE A 477 12.77 10.77 -23.30
CA ILE A 477 13.77 10.06 -22.49
C ILE A 477 13.90 8.62 -22.98
N GLN A 478 12.77 7.93 -23.19
CA GLN A 478 12.76 6.57 -23.69
C GLN A 478 13.35 6.46 -25.10
N LEU A 479 12.98 7.36 -26.01
CA LEU A 479 13.58 7.40 -27.37
C LEU A 479 15.09 7.65 -27.30
N GLY A 480 15.52 8.62 -26.50
CA GLY A 480 16.94 8.90 -26.30
C GLY A 480 17.72 7.71 -25.77
N SER A 481 17.15 6.97 -24.81
CA SER A 481 17.77 5.76 -24.26
C SER A 481 17.90 4.65 -25.31
N ILE A 482 16.88 4.43 -26.14
CA ILE A 482 16.94 3.45 -27.25
C ILE A 482 17.99 3.86 -28.27
N LEU A 483 18.05 5.12 -28.67
CA LEU A 483 19.05 5.64 -29.61
C LEU A 483 20.46 5.49 -29.04
N LEU A 484 20.66 5.70 -27.76
CA LEU A 484 21.94 5.50 -27.08
C LEU A 484 22.37 4.02 -27.13
N LEU A 485 21.45 3.10 -26.84
CA LEU A 485 21.71 1.64 -26.96
C LEU A 485 22.01 1.20 -28.41
N GLN A 486 21.49 1.92 -29.40
CA GLN A 486 21.83 1.70 -30.82
C GLN A 486 23.18 2.33 -31.23
N GLY A 487 23.88 3.05 -30.33
CA GLY A 487 25.11 3.77 -30.62
C GLY A 487 24.92 5.11 -31.32
N LYS A 488 23.66 5.57 -31.51
CA LYS A 488 23.31 6.86 -32.18
C LYS A 488 23.41 8.03 -31.20
N LYS A 489 24.63 8.30 -30.70
CA LYS A 489 24.87 9.25 -29.58
C LYS A 489 24.36 10.67 -29.85
N ASP A 490 24.56 11.22 -31.05
CA ASP A 490 24.11 12.58 -31.39
C ASP A 490 22.58 12.68 -31.45
N ALA A 491 21.92 11.67 -31.95
CA ALA A 491 20.46 11.62 -31.97
C ALA A 491 19.89 11.48 -30.55
N ALA A 492 20.50 10.65 -29.71
CA ALA A 492 20.13 10.51 -28.30
C ALA A 492 20.29 11.84 -27.53
N LEU A 493 21.43 12.54 -27.76
CA LEU A 493 21.68 13.83 -27.15
C LEU A 493 20.59 14.86 -27.52
N LYS A 494 20.17 14.89 -28.79
CA LYS A 494 19.08 15.78 -29.23
C LYS A 494 17.76 15.53 -28.46
N GLU A 495 17.38 14.28 -28.28
CA GLU A 495 16.16 13.95 -27.54
C GLU A 495 16.27 14.34 -26.06
N PHE A 496 17.41 14.07 -25.41
CA PHE A 496 17.63 14.49 -24.02
C PHE A 496 17.68 16.01 -23.86
N MET A 497 18.20 16.75 -24.84
CA MET A 497 18.20 18.22 -24.83
C MET A 497 16.80 18.80 -24.92
N LYS A 498 15.89 18.23 -25.75
CA LYS A 498 14.48 18.64 -25.78
C LYS A 498 13.86 18.57 -24.38
N VAL A 499 14.09 17.45 -23.68
CA VAL A 499 13.58 17.30 -22.32
C VAL A 499 14.22 18.31 -21.36
N ALA A 500 15.55 18.55 -21.46
CA ALA A 500 16.25 19.51 -20.60
C ALA A 500 15.71 20.96 -20.75
N GLU A 501 15.16 21.30 -21.92
CA GLU A 501 14.59 22.59 -22.27
C GLU A 501 13.11 22.75 -21.95
N SER A 502 12.37 21.64 -21.76
CA SER A 502 10.92 21.61 -21.55
C SER A 502 10.47 21.77 -20.09
N SER A 503 11.34 22.21 -19.17
CA SER A 503 11.05 22.30 -17.72
C SER A 503 10.73 20.95 -17.06
N PRO A 504 11.65 19.98 -17.13
CA PRO A 504 11.46 18.65 -16.57
C PRO A 504 11.39 18.68 -15.03
N THR A 505 10.74 17.65 -14.46
CA THR A 505 10.68 17.47 -13.00
C THR A 505 12.08 17.21 -12.41
N PRO A 506 12.30 17.45 -11.10
CA PRO A 506 13.57 17.14 -10.45
C PRO A 506 14.04 15.70 -10.66
N SER A 507 13.12 14.74 -10.66
CA SER A 507 13.42 13.32 -10.95
C SER A 507 13.89 13.11 -12.39
N GLN A 508 13.23 13.72 -13.36
CA GLN A 508 13.64 13.68 -14.77
C GLN A 508 15.00 14.35 -14.98
N ARG A 509 15.31 15.45 -14.28
CA ARG A 509 16.63 16.08 -14.31
C ARG A 509 17.74 15.13 -13.85
N LEU A 510 17.52 14.36 -12.79
CA LEU A 510 18.49 13.37 -12.32
C LEU A 510 18.70 12.23 -13.33
N VAL A 511 17.62 11.78 -13.98
CA VAL A 511 17.71 10.79 -15.07
C VAL A 511 18.51 11.35 -16.24
N LEU A 512 18.23 12.58 -16.68
CA LEU A 512 18.99 13.26 -17.74
C LEU A 512 20.46 13.42 -17.38
N ALA A 513 20.79 13.77 -16.14
CA ALA A 513 22.16 13.90 -15.68
C ALA A 513 22.96 12.60 -15.89
N ASN A 514 22.34 11.45 -15.57
CA ASN A 514 22.97 10.15 -15.79
C ASN A 514 23.17 9.84 -17.28
N TYR A 515 22.23 10.17 -18.15
CA TYR A 515 22.40 9.99 -19.59
C TYR A 515 23.43 10.94 -20.20
N PHE A 516 23.48 12.21 -19.76
CA PHE A 516 24.53 13.14 -20.19
C PHE A 516 25.92 12.67 -19.75
N GLU A 517 26.08 12.09 -18.57
CA GLU A 517 27.35 11.46 -18.15
C GLU A 517 27.76 10.29 -19.07
N GLN A 518 26.82 9.38 -19.41
CA GLN A 518 27.09 8.29 -20.34
C GLN A 518 27.49 8.79 -21.75
N LEU A 519 27.00 9.95 -22.14
CA LEU A 519 27.38 10.62 -23.38
C LEU A 519 28.68 11.43 -23.27
N GLY A 520 29.35 11.47 -22.11
CA GLY A 520 30.55 12.24 -21.85
C GLY A 520 30.30 13.72 -21.64
N ARG A 521 29.04 14.18 -21.55
CA ARG A 521 28.64 15.58 -21.38
C ARG A 521 28.49 15.92 -19.89
N LYS A 522 29.62 15.93 -19.18
CA LYS A 522 29.71 16.26 -17.75
C LYS A 522 29.18 17.66 -17.41
N ASP A 523 29.38 18.63 -18.32
CA ASP A 523 28.84 19.97 -18.22
C ASP A 523 27.33 20.01 -18.09
N LEU A 524 26.62 19.27 -18.95
CA LEU A 524 25.16 19.16 -18.93
C LEU A 524 24.68 18.35 -17.73
N ALA A 525 25.37 17.28 -17.37
CA ALA A 525 25.03 16.46 -16.22
C ALA A 525 25.04 17.26 -14.92
N GLU A 526 26.11 18.02 -14.67
CA GLU A 526 26.22 18.87 -13.49
C GLU A 526 25.17 19.98 -13.45
N LYS A 527 24.88 20.59 -14.61
CA LYS A 527 23.81 21.60 -14.74
C LYS A 527 22.45 21.01 -14.31
N GLN A 528 22.10 19.79 -14.78
CA GLN A 528 20.81 19.16 -14.42
C GLN A 528 20.75 18.77 -12.95
N ARG A 529 21.83 18.28 -12.33
CA ARG A 529 21.88 17.99 -10.89
C ARG A 529 21.66 19.28 -10.06
N LYS A 530 22.35 20.37 -10.38
CA LYS A 530 22.17 21.67 -9.69
C LYS A 530 20.72 22.19 -9.80
N LEU A 531 20.08 22.01 -10.96
CA LEU A 531 18.70 22.43 -11.14
C LEU A 531 17.74 21.52 -10.33
N ALA A 532 17.99 20.20 -10.30
CA ALA A 532 17.21 19.26 -9.50
C ALA A 532 17.28 19.58 -7.99
N GLU A 533 18.47 19.89 -7.47
CA GLU A 533 18.68 20.31 -6.08
C GLU A 533 17.94 21.62 -5.75
N LYS A 534 17.98 22.58 -6.66
CA LYS A 534 17.31 23.89 -6.49
C LYS A 534 15.79 23.76 -6.46
N GLU A 535 15.21 22.88 -7.26
CA GLU A 535 13.77 22.69 -7.43
C GLU A 535 13.20 21.66 -6.45
N GLY A 536 14.00 20.68 -6.04
CA GLY A 536 13.62 19.59 -5.15
C GLY A 536 14.10 19.83 -3.73
N GLY A 537 13.56 20.79 -2.96
CA GLY A 537 13.97 21.02 -1.58
C GLY A 537 14.19 19.72 -0.80
N SER A 538 15.42 19.45 -0.40
CA SER A 538 15.96 18.45 0.53
C SER A 538 15.10 17.19 0.82
N GLY A 539 14.92 16.33 -0.17
CA GLY A 539 14.31 15.01 -0.01
C GLY A 539 15.13 13.98 -0.78
N GLY A 540 16.20 13.47 -0.18
CA GLY A 540 17.03 12.44 -0.78
C GLY A 540 16.27 11.13 -0.97
N LEU A 541 16.02 10.78 -2.21
CA LEU A 541 15.76 9.42 -2.66
C LEU A 541 16.80 9.07 -3.72
N SER A 542 17.92 8.52 -3.25
CA SER A 542 18.87 7.82 -4.12
C SER A 542 18.28 6.46 -4.47
N ILE A 543 17.73 6.35 -5.69
CA ILE A 543 17.40 5.07 -6.29
C ILE A 543 18.65 4.60 -7.06
N PRO A 544 19.29 3.50 -6.67
CA PRO A 544 20.36 2.93 -7.48
C PRO A 544 19.74 2.17 -8.65
N LEU A 545 19.74 2.78 -9.83
CA LEU A 545 19.49 2.08 -11.09
C LEU A 545 20.79 1.38 -11.51
N THR A 546 21.03 0.19 -11.01
CA THR A 546 21.96 -0.75 -11.62
C THR A 546 21.20 -1.51 -12.71
N VAL A 547 21.31 -1.04 -13.93
CA VAL A 547 21.08 -1.86 -15.12
C VAL A 547 22.32 -2.74 -15.29
N ARG A 548 22.21 -4.03 -14.99
CA ARG A 548 23.08 -5.09 -15.50
C ARG A 548 22.32 -5.93 -16.53
#